data_2b7822508c481e8d31f00f3f47f6ef61
#
_entry.id   2b7822508c481e8d31f00f3f47f6ef61
#
_cell.length_a   1.000
_cell.length_b   1.000
_cell.length_c   1.000
_cell.angle_alpha   90.00
_cell.angle_beta   90.00
_cell.angle_gamma   90.00
#
_symmetry.space_group_name_H-M   'P 1'
#
loop_
_entity.id
_entity.type
_entity.pdbx_description
1 polymer ?
#
loop_
_entity_poly.entity_id
_entity_poly.type
_entity_poly.pdbx_seq_one_letter_code
_entity_poly.pdbx_strand_id
1 'polypeptide(L)'
;MNRKRAVVICPGRGSYTRETSNYLSSISPEMDEYIKIFDSRRVAENLIKISELDKTKFRTKTHMTGENASSLIYSCSLNDFISINKNKYDIAAICGNSMGWYISLAIGNSLTFEDGYDIIQTMGKITNEKGEGGQIIYPIIDRQWNIDPKKKMMILDAIDNTNAFISIYLGGYIVIGGEQKTLDILIEELPSEDKYPFQIPYHSAFHTPLLDHIRPLAESSFNNISFNKPTVPLVDGRGKIWTPWSASVDELYDYTLNDQVTKTYDFSSSVMVALKEF
;
A
#
# COMPACT_ATOMS: atom_id res chain seq x y z
N MET A 1 -15.61 -22.01 -22.10
CA MET A 1 -15.06 -22.53 -20.82
C MET A 1 -15.47 -21.60 -19.71
N ASN A 2 -15.88 -22.13 -18.56
CA ASN A 2 -16.23 -21.28 -17.42
C ASN A 2 -14.94 -20.69 -16.82
N ARG A 3 -14.81 -19.36 -16.81
CA ARG A 3 -13.65 -18.69 -16.19
C ARG A 3 -13.67 -18.90 -14.69
N LYS A 4 -12.50 -19.04 -14.07
CA LYS A 4 -12.38 -19.11 -12.62
C LYS A 4 -12.50 -17.71 -12.02
N ARG A 5 -13.34 -17.54 -11.00
CA ARG A 5 -13.40 -16.29 -10.24
C ARG A 5 -12.08 -16.11 -9.50
N ALA A 6 -11.60 -14.86 -9.44
CA ALA A 6 -10.36 -14.50 -8.78
C ALA A 6 -10.50 -13.15 -8.08
N VAL A 7 -9.90 -13.02 -6.91
CA VAL A 7 -9.68 -11.77 -6.23
C VAL A 7 -8.24 -11.33 -6.50
N VAL A 8 -8.05 -10.08 -6.89
CA VAL A 8 -6.72 -9.48 -7.02
C VAL A 8 -6.37 -8.77 -5.72
N ILE A 9 -5.21 -9.08 -5.15
CA ILE A 9 -4.71 -8.48 -3.92
C ILE A 9 -3.43 -7.69 -4.25
N CYS A 10 -3.51 -6.36 -4.14
CA CYS A 10 -2.41 -5.47 -4.47
C CYS A 10 -1.46 -5.29 -3.28
N PRO A 11 -0.14 -5.33 -3.52
CA PRO A 11 0.85 -5.23 -2.45
C PRO A 11 0.98 -3.80 -1.92
N GLY A 12 1.41 -3.68 -0.66
CA GLY A 12 1.83 -2.43 -0.04
C GLY A 12 3.32 -2.14 -0.21
N ARG A 13 3.78 -1.02 0.35
CA ARG A 13 5.21 -0.70 0.42
C ARG A 13 5.96 -1.80 1.19
N GLY A 14 7.21 -2.07 0.78
CA GLY A 14 8.03 -3.14 1.32
C GLY A 14 7.95 -4.46 0.54
N SER A 15 7.09 -4.56 -0.47
CA SER A 15 6.99 -5.77 -1.31
C SER A 15 8.10 -5.87 -2.38
N TYR A 16 8.74 -4.76 -2.75
CA TYR A 16 9.92 -4.78 -3.61
C TYR A 16 11.18 -4.97 -2.75
N THR A 17 11.87 -6.08 -2.95
CA THR A 17 13.00 -6.53 -2.14
C THR A 17 14.20 -6.89 -3.01
N ARG A 18 15.27 -7.39 -2.39
CA ARG A 18 16.43 -7.88 -3.13
C ARG A 18 16.09 -9.06 -4.05
N GLU A 19 15.16 -9.90 -3.63
CA GLU A 19 14.72 -11.09 -4.36
C GLU A 19 13.85 -10.74 -5.57
N THR A 20 13.22 -9.56 -5.56
CA THR A 20 12.38 -9.06 -6.66
C THR A 20 13.10 -8.04 -7.56
N SER A 21 14.39 -7.80 -7.36
CA SER A 21 15.17 -6.93 -8.24
C SER A 21 15.17 -7.44 -9.69
N ASN A 22 15.15 -6.51 -10.66
CA ASN A 22 15.07 -6.81 -12.08
C ASN A 22 13.73 -7.48 -12.50
N TYR A 23 12.65 -7.19 -11.78
CA TYR A 23 11.32 -7.75 -12.02
C TYR A 23 10.73 -7.31 -13.37
N LEU A 24 11.07 -6.11 -13.80
CA LEU A 24 10.62 -5.52 -15.08
C LEU A 24 11.52 -5.91 -16.27
N SER A 25 12.38 -6.90 -16.15
CA SER A 25 13.26 -7.36 -17.24
C SER A 25 12.50 -8.02 -18.39
N SER A 26 11.29 -8.50 -18.14
CA SER A 26 10.40 -9.11 -19.14
C SER A 26 9.00 -8.53 -18.99
N ILE A 27 8.71 -7.50 -19.76
CA ILE A 27 7.42 -6.79 -19.78
C ILE A 27 6.75 -6.92 -21.14
N SER A 28 5.42 -6.79 -21.17
CA SER A 28 4.65 -6.75 -22.41
C SER A 28 4.92 -5.43 -23.18
N PRO A 29 4.67 -5.40 -24.51
CA PRO A 29 4.74 -4.14 -25.26
C PRO A 29 3.80 -3.06 -24.69
N GLU A 30 2.63 -3.45 -24.18
CA GLU A 30 1.70 -2.53 -23.52
C GLU A 30 2.32 -1.92 -22.25
N MET A 31 2.96 -2.72 -21.41
CA MET A 31 3.61 -2.23 -20.19
C MET A 31 4.85 -1.38 -20.51
N ASP A 32 5.58 -1.67 -21.59
CA ASP A 32 6.74 -0.89 -22.03
C ASP A 32 6.34 0.56 -22.37
N GLU A 33 5.16 0.79 -22.96
CA GLU A 33 4.64 2.14 -23.21
C GLU A 33 4.38 2.90 -21.89
N TYR A 34 3.78 2.26 -20.89
CA TYR A 34 3.60 2.87 -19.57
C TYR A 34 4.93 3.18 -18.88
N ILE A 35 5.89 2.28 -18.93
CA ILE A 35 7.23 2.51 -18.36
C ILE A 35 7.90 3.74 -19.01
N LYS A 36 7.79 3.92 -20.32
CA LYS A 36 8.31 5.11 -21.00
C LYS A 36 7.65 6.41 -20.51
N ILE A 37 6.33 6.38 -20.31
CA ILE A 37 5.59 7.53 -19.77
C ILE A 37 6.06 7.83 -18.34
N PHE A 38 6.11 6.83 -17.47
CA PHE A 38 6.53 6.99 -16.07
C PHE A 38 8.00 7.45 -15.98
N ASP A 39 8.88 6.88 -16.77
CA ASP A 39 10.29 7.29 -16.84
C ASP A 39 10.44 8.74 -17.28
N SER A 40 9.64 9.20 -18.26
CA SER A 40 9.66 10.59 -18.71
C SER A 40 9.23 11.56 -17.62
N ARG A 41 8.20 11.21 -16.83
CA ARG A 41 7.72 12.00 -15.68
C ARG A 41 8.79 12.08 -14.59
N ARG A 42 9.46 10.96 -14.29
CA ARG A 42 10.54 10.93 -13.30
C ARG A 42 11.75 11.78 -13.72
N VAL A 43 12.12 11.71 -14.99
CA VAL A 43 13.21 12.56 -15.53
C VAL A 43 12.86 14.05 -15.41
N ALA A 44 11.60 14.44 -15.67
CA ALA A 44 11.15 15.81 -15.49
C ALA A 44 11.25 16.29 -14.02
N GLU A 45 11.19 15.39 -13.06
CA GLU A 45 11.37 15.64 -11.62
C GLU A 45 12.81 15.41 -11.13
N ASN A 46 13.77 15.15 -12.00
CA ASN A 46 15.16 14.80 -11.68
C ASN A 46 15.28 13.50 -10.85
N LEU A 47 14.36 12.57 -11.02
CA LEU A 47 14.37 11.26 -10.35
C LEU A 47 14.96 10.18 -11.25
N ILE A 48 15.50 9.12 -10.65
CA ILE A 48 16.00 7.95 -11.38
C ILE A 48 14.82 7.26 -12.09
N LYS A 49 14.99 6.90 -13.36
CA LYS A 49 13.99 6.16 -14.13
C LYS A 49 13.63 4.83 -13.46
N ILE A 50 12.38 4.40 -13.57
CA ILE A 50 11.95 3.09 -13.05
C ILE A 50 12.72 1.97 -13.72
N SER A 51 12.90 2.06 -15.06
CA SER A 51 13.66 1.08 -15.85
C SER A 51 15.13 0.96 -15.44
N GLU A 52 15.73 2.02 -14.93
CA GLU A 52 17.09 2.02 -14.39
C GLU A 52 17.12 1.52 -12.94
N LEU A 53 16.16 1.97 -12.14
CA LEU A 53 16.06 1.64 -10.73
C LEU A 53 15.88 0.13 -10.54
N ASP A 54 14.98 -0.50 -11.32
CA ASP A 54 14.74 -1.96 -11.28
C ASP A 54 16.00 -2.78 -11.64
N LYS A 55 16.82 -2.30 -12.56
CA LYS A 55 18.06 -2.97 -13.01
C LYS A 55 19.22 -2.81 -12.04
N THR A 56 19.17 -1.82 -11.15
CA THR A 56 20.27 -1.57 -10.21
C THR A 56 20.23 -2.55 -9.06
N LYS A 57 21.40 -2.89 -8.50
CA LYS A 57 21.49 -3.72 -7.32
C LYS A 57 20.69 -3.11 -6.17
N PHE A 58 19.81 -3.90 -5.56
CA PHE A 58 18.97 -3.45 -4.46
C PHE A 58 19.80 -2.84 -3.32
N ARG A 59 19.41 -1.66 -2.91
CA ARG A 59 19.93 -0.94 -1.75
C ARG A 59 18.75 -0.31 -1.02
N THR A 60 18.59 -0.61 0.26
CA THR A 60 17.54 -0.04 1.12
C THR A 60 17.45 1.48 0.99
N LYS A 61 18.60 2.16 1.08
CA LYS A 61 18.72 3.62 0.95
C LYS A 61 18.16 4.20 -0.36
N THR A 62 18.15 3.42 -1.43
CA THR A 62 17.68 3.87 -2.76
C THR A 62 16.28 3.36 -3.05
N HIS A 63 16.03 2.06 -2.83
CA HIS A 63 14.82 1.40 -3.31
C HIS A 63 13.64 1.45 -2.34
N MET A 64 13.87 1.80 -1.06
CA MET A 64 12.79 1.85 -0.07
C MET A 64 12.32 3.28 0.28
N THR A 65 12.92 4.32 -0.32
CA THR A 65 12.40 5.68 -0.18
C THR A 65 10.98 5.78 -0.74
N GLY A 66 10.16 6.70 -0.21
CA GLY A 66 8.76 6.82 -0.59
C GLY A 66 8.53 6.93 -2.09
N GLU A 67 9.27 7.81 -2.72
CA GLU A 67 9.19 8.11 -4.14
C GLU A 67 9.70 6.98 -5.06
N ASN A 68 10.67 6.18 -4.62
CA ASN A 68 11.24 5.11 -5.44
C ASN A 68 10.49 3.79 -5.25
N ALA A 69 10.25 3.39 -3.99
CA ALA A 69 9.51 2.17 -3.68
C ALA A 69 8.11 2.19 -4.29
N SER A 70 7.41 3.33 -4.15
CA SER A 70 6.02 3.45 -4.58
C SER A 70 5.89 3.24 -6.09
N SER A 71 6.72 3.92 -6.88
CA SER A 71 6.69 3.81 -8.34
C SER A 71 7.13 2.44 -8.85
N LEU A 72 8.16 1.83 -8.23
CA LEU A 72 8.59 0.47 -8.58
C LEU A 72 7.49 -0.56 -8.33
N ILE A 73 6.91 -0.57 -7.14
CA ILE A 73 5.87 -1.52 -6.76
C ILE A 73 4.64 -1.34 -7.64
N TYR A 74 4.26 -0.10 -7.94
CA TYR A 74 3.16 0.21 -8.85
C TYR A 74 3.42 -0.39 -10.24
N SER A 75 4.59 -0.15 -10.82
CA SER A 75 4.94 -0.64 -12.15
C SER A 75 5.00 -2.16 -12.22
N CYS A 76 5.56 -2.82 -11.20
CA CYS A 76 5.56 -4.28 -11.11
C CYS A 76 4.11 -4.83 -11.01
N SER A 77 3.26 -4.20 -10.20
CA SER A 77 1.87 -4.63 -10.04
C SER A 77 1.04 -4.44 -11.30
N LEU A 78 1.25 -3.37 -12.06
CA LEU A 78 0.60 -3.18 -13.35
C LEU A 78 1.05 -4.23 -14.36
N ASN A 79 2.35 -4.54 -14.43
CA ASN A 79 2.88 -5.58 -15.30
C ASN A 79 2.21 -6.93 -15.02
N ASP A 80 2.07 -7.30 -13.74
CA ASP A 80 1.41 -8.52 -13.33
C ASP A 80 -0.07 -8.50 -13.71
N PHE A 81 -0.77 -7.39 -13.45
CA PHE A 81 -2.19 -7.27 -13.77
C PHE A 81 -2.47 -7.35 -15.28
N ILE A 82 -1.68 -6.67 -16.09
CA ILE A 82 -1.78 -6.73 -17.57
C ILE A 82 -1.54 -8.16 -18.07
N SER A 83 -0.65 -8.90 -17.40
CA SER A 83 -0.30 -10.28 -17.74
C SER A 83 -1.34 -11.32 -17.32
N ILE A 84 -2.39 -10.96 -16.56
CA ILE A 84 -3.44 -11.87 -16.15
C ILE A 84 -4.19 -12.39 -17.38
N ASN A 85 -4.27 -13.73 -17.53
CA ASN A 85 -5.04 -14.37 -18.58
C ASN A 85 -6.55 -14.21 -18.32
N LYS A 86 -7.16 -13.17 -18.90
CA LYS A 86 -8.60 -12.85 -18.80
C LYS A 86 -9.53 -13.89 -19.44
N ASN A 87 -9.00 -14.80 -20.27
CA ASN A 87 -9.77 -15.94 -20.77
C ASN A 87 -9.90 -17.05 -19.73
N LYS A 88 -8.98 -17.14 -18.79
CA LYS A 88 -8.93 -18.14 -17.72
C LYS A 88 -9.57 -17.63 -16.42
N TYR A 89 -9.36 -16.36 -16.11
CA TYR A 89 -9.79 -15.73 -14.85
C TYR A 89 -10.81 -14.63 -15.10
N ASP A 90 -11.80 -14.57 -14.19
CA ASP A 90 -12.78 -13.51 -14.07
C ASP A 90 -12.50 -12.77 -12.75
N ILE A 91 -12.10 -11.51 -12.85
CA ILE A 91 -11.74 -10.71 -11.67
C ILE A 91 -13.02 -10.29 -10.98
N ALA A 92 -13.31 -10.90 -9.84
CA ALA A 92 -14.54 -10.68 -9.08
C ALA A 92 -14.44 -9.49 -8.11
N ALA A 93 -13.26 -9.25 -7.54
CA ALA A 93 -12.98 -8.10 -6.67
C ALA A 93 -11.48 -7.78 -6.65
N ILE A 94 -11.17 -6.57 -6.19
CA ILE A 94 -9.80 -6.09 -6.01
C ILE A 94 -9.69 -5.48 -4.62
N CYS A 95 -8.63 -5.77 -3.90
CA CYS A 95 -8.27 -5.10 -2.66
C CYS A 95 -6.75 -4.88 -2.61
N GLY A 96 -6.27 -4.08 -1.67
CA GLY A 96 -4.84 -3.81 -1.56
C GLY A 96 -4.42 -3.45 -0.16
N ASN A 97 -3.17 -3.71 0.20
CA ASN A 97 -2.60 -3.32 1.47
C ASN A 97 -2.03 -1.91 1.39
N SER A 98 -2.52 -0.98 2.22
CA SER A 98 -1.93 0.37 2.31
C SER A 98 -1.83 1.05 0.93
N MET A 99 -0.63 1.30 0.42
CA MET A 99 -0.39 1.81 -0.93
C MET A 99 -1.06 0.95 -2.02
N GLY A 100 -1.27 -0.33 -1.77
CA GLY A 100 -2.01 -1.21 -2.67
C GLY A 100 -3.44 -0.75 -2.95
N TRP A 101 -4.00 0.13 -2.13
CA TRP A 101 -5.28 0.78 -2.41
C TRP A 101 -5.22 1.64 -3.67
N TYR A 102 -4.17 2.45 -3.83
CA TYR A 102 -4.00 3.27 -5.05
C TYR A 102 -3.82 2.41 -6.30
N ILE A 103 -3.11 1.28 -6.17
CA ILE A 103 -3.01 0.28 -7.26
C ILE A 103 -4.39 -0.27 -7.58
N SER A 104 -5.19 -0.62 -6.56
CA SER A 104 -6.55 -1.14 -6.73
C SER A 104 -7.47 -0.15 -7.46
N LEU A 105 -7.35 1.15 -7.19
CA LEU A 105 -8.08 2.19 -7.90
C LEU A 105 -7.75 2.21 -9.39
N ALA A 106 -6.48 2.10 -9.75
CA ALA A 106 -6.03 2.12 -11.14
C ALA A 106 -6.48 0.87 -11.90
N ILE A 107 -6.19 -0.33 -11.37
CA ILE A 107 -6.57 -1.58 -12.04
C ILE A 107 -8.07 -1.87 -12.01
N GLY A 108 -8.82 -1.22 -11.09
CA GLY A 108 -10.28 -1.23 -11.04
C GLY A 108 -10.94 -0.15 -11.89
N ASN A 109 -10.17 0.62 -12.68
CA ASN A 109 -10.61 1.72 -13.54
C ASN A 109 -11.30 2.88 -12.80
N SER A 110 -11.05 3.05 -11.50
CA SER A 110 -11.42 4.29 -10.80
C SER A 110 -10.48 5.44 -11.17
N LEU A 111 -9.27 5.11 -11.57
CA LEU A 111 -8.25 6.00 -12.11
C LEU A 111 -7.72 5.43 -13.42
N THR A 112 -7.16 6.28 -14.28
CA THR A 112 -6.28 5.81 -15.35
C THR A 112 -4.97 5.25 -14.76
N PHE A 113 -4.20 4.47 -15.51
CA PHE A 113 -2.90 4.00 -15.03
C PHE A 113 -1.92 5.17 -14.80
N GLU A 114 -2.04 6.21 -15.60
CA GLU A 114 -1.24 7.42 -15.48
C GLU A 114 -1.61 8.24 -14.23
N ASP A 115 -2.92 8.43 -13.96
CA ASP A 115 -3.38 9.12 -12.76
C ASP A 115 -3.04 8.34 -11.49
N GLY A 116 -3.18 7.01 -11.53
CA GLY A 116 -2.76 6.13 -10.44
C GLY A 116 -1.27 6.25 -10.15
N TYR A 117 -0.44 6.32 -11.21
CA TYR A 117 0.99 6.60 -11.07
C TYR A 117 1.24 7.96 -10.42
N ASP A 118 0.59 9.01 -10.88
CA ASP A 118 0.78 10.36 -10.35
C ASP A 118 0.41 10.46 -8.88
N ILE A 119 -0.69 9.82 -8.46
CA ILE A 119 -1.06 9.75 -7.03
C ILE A 119 0.02 9.04 -6.22
N ILE A 120 0.47 7.87 -6.67
CA ILE A 120 1.45 7.06 -5.95
C ILE A 120 2.79 7.76 -5.85
N GLN A 121 3.27 8.35 -6.94
CA GLN A 121 4.53 9.09 -6.98
C GLN A 121 4.47 10.32 -6.07
N THR A 122 3.40 11.10 -6.18
CA THR A 122 3.21 12.32 -5.40
C THR A 122 3.04 12.02 -3.91
N MET A 123 2.21 11.03 -3.54
CA MET A 123 2.06 10.60 -2.14
C MET A 123 3.37 10.07 -1.56
N GLY A 124 4.12 9.31 -2.37
CA GLY A 124 5.45 8.84 -1.99
C GLY A 124 6.42 9.99 -1.68
N LYS A 125 6.40 11.05 -2.50
CA LYS A 125 7.21 12.25 -2.33
C LYS A 125 6.77 13.07 -1.10
N ILE A 126 5.47 13.41 -1.01
CA ILE A 126 4.92 14.19 0.10
C ILE A 126 5.25 13.51 1.44
N THR A 127 5.02 12.22 1.54
CA THR A 127 5.27 11.48 2.78
C THR A 127 6.75 11.29 3.09
N ASN A 128 7.61 11.26 2.08
CA ASN A 128 9.06 11.23 2.27
C ASN A 128 9.61 12.57 2.79
N GLU A 129 9.02 13.68 2.36
CA GLU A 129 9.46 15.04 2.71
C GLU A 129 8.79 15.60 3.97
N LYS A 130 7.53 15.28 4.20
CA LYS A 130 6.65 15.88 5.21
C LYS A 130 6.05 14.87 6.17
N GLY A 131 6.27 13.57 5.96
CA GLY A 131 5.74 12.56 6.86
C GLY A 131 6.44 12.59 8.22
N GLU A 132 5.67 12.30 9.26
CA GLU A 132 6.13 12.27 10.65
C GLU A 132 6.13 10.85 11.21
N GLY A 133 6.94 10.62 12.27
CA GLY A 133 7.01 9.35 12.96
C GLY A 133 7.53 8.19 12.13
N GLY A 134 7.09 7.00 12.48
CA GLY A 134 7.49 5.77 11.81
C GLY A 134 6.52 4.63 12.07
N GLN A 135 6.92 3.43 11.63
CA GLN A 135 6.15 2.20 11.85
C GLN A 135 7.07 1.08 12.33
N ILE A 136 6.57 0.27 13.28
CA ILE A 136 7.14 -1.02 13.64
C ILE A 136 6.12 -2.13 13.34
N ILE A 137 6.60 -3.31 13.00
CA ILE A 137 5.78 -4.49 12.80
C ILE A 137 6.09 -5.53 13.88
N TYR A 138 5.04 -6.18 14.41
CA TYR A 138 5.16 -7.20 15.41
C TYR A 138 4.17 -8.36 15.18
N PRO A 139 4.57 -9.65 15.36
CA PRO A 139 3.70 -10.80 15.18
C PRO A 139 2.74 -10.97 16.36
N ILE A 140 1.50 -11.37 16.04
CA ILE A 140 0.47 -11.74 17.02
C ILE A 140 0.06 -13.20 16.92
N ILE A 141 0.91 -14.02 16.33
CA ILE A 141 0.67 -15.44 16.07
C ILE A 141 1.61 -16.33 16.90
N ASP A 142 1.17 -17.56 17.10
CA ASP A 142 1.97 -18.64 17.61
C ASP A 142 2.78 -19.35 16.50
N ARG A 143 3.51 -20.39 16.86
CA ARG A 143 4.32 -21.20 15.92
C ARG A 143 3.48 -21.99 14.91
N GLN A 144 2.19 -22.15 15.13
CA GLN A 144 1.23 -22.80 14.26
C GLN A 144 0.46 -21.81 13.38
N TRP A 145 0.86 -20.55 13.39
CA TRP A 145 0.20 -19.46 12.66
C TRP A 145 -1.22 -19.12 13.12
N ASN A 146 -1.60 -19.52 14.35
CA ASN A 146 -2.85 -19.09 14.96
C ASN A 146 -2.64 -17.78 15.70
N ILE A 147 -3.68 -16.93 15.74
CA ILE A 147 -3.64 -15.73 16.59
C ILE A 147 -3.44 -16.14 18.04
N ASP A 148 -2.42 -15.61 18.69
CA ASP A 148 -2.20 -15.74 20.14
C ASP A 148 -2.91 -14.58 20.87
N PRO A 149 -4.01 -14.85 21.59
CA PRO A 149 -4.78 -13.80 22.26
C PRO A 149 -3.99 -13.06 23.35
N LYS A 150 -3.07 -13.76 24.04
CA LYS A 150 -2.25 -13.15 25.09
C LYS A 150 -1.22 -12.19 24.49
N LYS A 151 -0.54 -12.62 23.42
CA LYS A 151 0.39 -11.78 22.68
C LYS A 151 -0.31 -10.56 22.08
N LYS A 152 -1.48 -10.76 21.48
CA LYS A 152 -2.28 -9.66 20.93
C LYS A 152 -2.67 -8.66 22.03
N MET A 153 -3.14 -9.13 23.18
CA MET A 153 -3.52 -8.26 24.31
C MET A 153 -2.31 -7.47 24.82
N MET A 154 -1.19 -8.13 25.06
CA MET A 154 0.07 -7.48 25.49
C MET A 154 0.48 -6.34 24.55
N ILE A 155 0.36 -6.54 23.23
CA ILE A 155 0.71 -5.50 22.25
C ILE A 155 -0.29 -4.34 22.30
N LEU A 156 -1.58 -4.61 22.42
CA LEU A 156 -2.61 -3.59 22.55
C LEU A 156 -2.41 -2.74 23.81
N ASP A 157 -2.11 -3.39 24.94
CA ASP A 157 -1.80 -2.72 26.20
C ASP A 157 -0.54 -1.83 26.07
N ALA A 158 0.50 -2.31 25.38
CA ALA A 158 1.72 -1.52 25.11
C ALA A 158 1.44 -0.29 24.24
N ILE A 159 0.59 -0.43 23.21
CA ILE A 159 0.16 0.67 22.34
C ILE A 159 -0.59 1.73 23.18
N ASP A 160 -1.56 1.33 23.99
CA ASP A 160 -2.37 2.22 24.80
C ASP A 160 -1.52 2.97 25.85
N ASN A 161 -0.55 2.29 26.46
CA ASN A 161 0.33 2.87 27.48
C ASN A 161 1.36 3.85 26.91
N THR A 162 1.66 3.78 25.61
CA THR A 162 2.69 4.61 24.97
C THR A 162 2.13 5.72 24.08
N ASN A 163 0.81 5.84 23.96
CA ASN A 163 0.14 6.71 22.99
C ASN A 163 0.56 6.44 21.53
N ALA A 164 0.89 5.20 21.22
CA ALA A 164 1.07 4.73 19.85
C ALA A 164 -0.29 4.45 19.20
N PHE A 165 -0.29 4.16 17.92
CA PHE A 165 -1.49 3.88 17.15
C PHE A 165 -1.37 2.52 16.45
N ILE A 166 -2.49 1.82 16.33
CA ILE A 166 -2.56 0.70 15.38
C ILE A 166 -2.60 1.31 13.99
N SER A 167 -1.55 1.07 13.23
CA SER A 167 -1.45 1.52 11.83
C SER A 167 -2.16 0.53 10.89
N ILE A 168 -1.77 -0.76 10.93
CA ILE A 168 -2.36 -1.78 10.05
C ILE A 168 -2.64 -3.08 10.82
N TYR A 169 -3.84 -3.65 10.63
CA TYR A 169 -4.07 -5.07 10.92
C TYR A 169 -3.67 -5.89 9.68
N LEU A 170 -2.58 -6.66 9.79
CA LEU A 170 -1.92 -7.35 8.70
C LEU A 170 -1.90 -8.87 8.92
N GLY A 171 -3.06 -9.49 8.97
CA GLY A 171 -3.19 -10.92 9.21
C GLY A 171 -2.61 -11.33 10.56
N GLY A 172 -1.53 -12.09 10.56
CA GLY A 172 -0.81 -12.52 11.76
C GLY A 172 0.08 -11.45 12.41
N TYR A 173 0.02 -10.20 11.95
CA TYR A 173 0.87 -9.10 12.43
C TYR A 173 0.03 -7.86 12.74
N ILE A 174 0.55 -7.03 13.64
CA ILE A 174 0.11 -5.65 13.84
C ILE A 174 1.26 -4.74 13.40
N VAL A 175 0.93 -3.73 12.58
CA VAL A 175 1.83 -2.61 12.32
C VAL A 175 1.42 -1.47 13.25
N ILE A 176 2.37 -0.96 14.02
CA ILE A 176 2.19 0.08 15.01
C ILE A 176 2.82 1.36 14.47
N GLY A 177 2.09 2.45 14.46
CA GLY A 177 2.59 3.76 14.08
C GLY A 177 2.72 4.68 15.29
N GLY A 178 3.72 5.56 15.26
CA GLY A 178 3.95 6.50 16.37
C GLY A 178 5.08 7.47 16.09
N GLU A 179 5.23 8.45 16.97
CA GLU A 179 6.44 9.28 17.02
C GLU A 179 7.67 8.42 17.29
N GLN A 180 8.86 8.84 16.85
CA GLN A 180 10.07 8.03 17.01
C GLN A 180 10.34 7.67 18.47
N LYS A 181 10.14 8.59 19.41
CA LYS A 181 10.31 8.33 20.85
C LYS A 181 9.40 7.22 21.36
N THR A 182 8.17 7.20 20.90
CA THR A 182 7.19 6.16 21.24
C THR A 182 7.61 4.81 20.67
N LEU A 183 8.10 4.80 19.43
CA LEU A 183 8.58 3.57 18.79
C LEU A 183 9.83 3.02 19.48
N ASP A 184 10.75 3.90 19.92
CA ASP A 184 11.96 3.50 20.67
C ASP A 184 11.58 2.79 21.98
N ILE A 185 10.58 3.32 22.72
CA ILE A 185 10.05 2.68 23.94
C ILE A 185 9.47 1.31 23.61
N LEU A 186 8.63 1.20 22.57
CA LEU A 186 8.01 -0.07 22.18
C LEU A 186 9.06 -1.11 21.72
N ILE A 187 10.12 -0.68 21.06
CA ILE A 187 11.22 -1.58 20.64
C ILE A 187 11.96 -2.14 21.86
N GLU A 188 12.11 -1.35 22.93
CA GLU A 188 12.76 -1.79 24.16
C GLU A 188 11.84 -2.67 25.03
N GLU A 189 10.54 -2.37 25.11
CA GLU A 189 9.60 -3.03 26.03
C GLU A 189 9.00 -4.31 25.45
N LEU A 190 8.77 -4.38 24.13
CA LEU A 190 8.18 -5.56 23.51
C LEU A 190 9.18 -6.74 23.50
N PRO A 191 8.74 -7.96 23.84
CA PRO A 191 9.62 -9.13 23.83
C PRO A 191 10.28 -9.33 22.47
N SER A 192 11.59 -9.57 22.48
CA SER A 192 12.32 -9.87 21.24
C SER A 192 11.93 -11.26 20.72
N GLU A 193 11.49 -11.32 19.46
CA GLU A 193 11.10 -12.56 18.77
C GLU A 193 11.68 -12.54 17.34
N ASP A 194 12.70 -13.35 17.07
CA ASP A 194 13.50 -13.33 15.84
C ASP A 194 14.03 -11.92 15.53
N LYS A 195 13.49 -11.29 14.47
CA LYS A 195 13.81 -9.91 14.05
C LYS A 195 12.83 -8.86 14.57
N TYR A 196 11.83 -9.25 15.35
CA TYR A 196 10.81 -8.35 15.86
C TYR A 196 11.05 -7.94 17.32
N PRO A 197 10.62 -6.75 17.75
CA PRO A 197 9.97 -5.71 16.93
C PRO A 197 10.89 -5.19 15.83
N PHE A 198 10.32 -4.98 14.61
CA PHE A 198 11.09 -4.52 13.46
C PHE A 198 10.58 -3.17 12.97
N GLN A 199 11.41 -2.13 13.06
CA GLN A 199 11.10 -0.83 12.49
C GLN A 199 11.26 -0.86 10.97
N ILE A 200 10.21 -0.44 10.26
CA ILE A 200 10.18 -0.46 8.79
C ILE A 200 10.96 0.77 8.28
N PRO A 201 12.05 0.57 7.54
CA PRO A 201 12.88 1.69 7.08
C PRO A 201 12.12 2.64 6.13
N TYR A 202 12.35 3.95 6.27
CA TYR A 202 11.76 4.97 5.39
C TYR A 202 10.23 5.03 5.40
N HIS A 203 9.58 4.54 6.46
CA HIS A 203 8.16 4.70 6.68
C HIS A 203 7.88 5.82 7.68
N SER A 204 6.90 6.66 7.36
CA SER A 204 6.27 7.56 8.31
C SER A 204 5.17 6.81 9.07
N ALA A 205 4.54 7.43 10.05
CA ALA A 205 3.44 6.85 10.83
C ALA A 205 2.13 6.78 9.99
N PHE A 206 2.16 6.05 8.85
CA PHE A 206 1.00 5.89 7.99
C PHE A 206 -0.19 5.31 8.73
N HIS A 207 -1.39 5.67 8.26
CA HIS A 207 -2.67 5.19 8.82
C HIS A 207 -2.85 5.57 10.30
N THR A 208 -2.33 6.73 10.67
CA THR A 208 -2.49 7.32 12.00
C THR A 208 -2.78 8.81 11.90
N PRO A 209 -3.39 9.44 12.95
CA PRO A 209 -3.65 10.87 12.97
C PRO A 209 -2.40 11.76 12.85
N LEU A 210 -1.20 11.22 13.07
CA LEU A 210 0.06 11.96 12.90
C LEU A 210 0.25 12.48 11.47
N LEU A 211 -0.46 11.92 10.49
CA LEU A 211 -0.40 12.36 9.11
C LEU A 211 -1.59 13.22 8.65
N ASP A 212 -2.42 13.74 9.57
CA ASP A 212 -3.56 14.61 9.21
C ASP A 212 -3.14 15.83 8.39
N HIS A 213 -1.94 16.36 8.63
CA HIS A 213 -1.38 17.51 7.90
C HIS A 213 -1.02 17.18 6.42
N ILE A 214 -0.96 15.91 6.04
CA ILE A 214 -0.70 15.49 4.65
C ILE A 214 -1.91 15.72 3.75
N ARG A 215 -3.14 15.64 4.28
CA ARG A 215 -4.38 15.77 3.51
C ARG A 215 -4.41 17.04 2.63
N PRO A 216 -4.26 18.27 3.17
CA PRO A 216 -4.33 19.48 2.34
C PRO A 216 -3.25 19.54 1.26
N LEU A 217 -2.08 18.94 1.50
CA LEU A 217 -1.01 18.82 0.51
C LEU A 217 -1.39 17.87 -0.63
N ALA A 218 -1.99 16.73 -0.29
CA ALA A 218 -2.50 15.77 -1.27
C ALA A 218 -3.62 16.38 -2.10
N GLU A 219 -4.64 16.97 -1.46
CA GLU A 219 -5.77 17.61 -2.15
C GLU A 219 -5.30 18.69 -3.14
N SER A 220 -4.36 19.55 -2.74
CA SER A 220 -3.82 20.59 -3.63
C SER A 220 -3.07 20.01 -4.84
N SER A 221 -2.45 18.84 -4.68
CA SER A 221 -1.68 18.18 -5.74
C SER A 221 -2.53 17.42 -6.75
N PHE A 222 -3.77 17.06 -6.38
CA PHE A 222 -4.61 16.16 -7.19
C PHE A 222 -5.86 16.84 -7.79
N ASN A 223 -5.90 18.17 -7.81
CA ASN A 223 -7.03 18.95 -8.38
C ASN A 223 -7.38 18.59 -9.83
N ASN A 224 -6.43 18.07 -10.61
CA ASN A 224 -6.61 17.70 -12.01
C ASN A 224 -6.85 16.20 -12.23
N ILE A 225 -6.88 15.40 -11.16
CA ILE A 225 -7.11 13.96 -11.25
C ILE A 225 -8.60 13.67 -11.14
N SER A 226 -9.14 12.95 -12.13
CA SER A 226 -10.54 12.58 -12.17
C SER A 226 -10.75 11.16 -11.67
N PHE A 227 -11.50 11.03 -10.59
CA PHE A 227 -11.98 9.73 -10.11
C PHE A 227 -13.23 9.29 -10.88
N ASN A 228 -13.36 8.00 -11.09
CA ASN A 228 -14.49 7.34 -11.70
C ASN A 228 -15.05 6.24 -10.79
N LYS A 229 -16.26 5.78 -11.07
CA LYS A 229 -16.77 4.56 -10.46
C LYS A 229 -15.91 3.37 -10.92
N PRO A 230 -15.57 2.43 -10.03
CA PRO A 230 -14.81 1.25 -10.43
C PRO A 230 -15.62 0.39 -11.40
N THR A 231 -14.95 -0.34 -12.28
CA THR A 231 -15.59 -1.33 -13.17
C THR A 231 -15.62 -2.74 -12.58
N VAL A 232 -14.81 -2.95 -11.54
CA VAL A 232 -14.76 -4.16 -10.72
C VAL A 232 -14.91 -3.75 -9.26
N PRO A 233 -15.64 -4.49 -8.42
CA PRO A 233 -15.75 -4.19 -6.99
C PRO A 233 -14.40 -4.02 -6.33
N LEU A 234 -14.22 -2.92 -5.57
CA LEU A 234 -13.06 -2.65 -4.75
C LEU A 234 -13.42 -2.85 -3.27
N VAL A 235 -12.49 -3.37 -2.48
CA VAL A 235 -12.64 -3.48 -1.03
C VAL A 235 -11.55 -2.66 -0.36
N ASP A 236 -11.98 -1.64 0.41
CA ASP A 236 -11.05 -0.72 1.07
C ASP A 236 -10.51 -1.25 2.41
N GLY A 237 -9.63 -0.49 3.04
CA GLY A 237 -9.00 -0.84 4.32
C GLY A 237 -9.93 -0.85 5.53
N ARG A 238 -11.23 -0.60 5.36
CA ARG A 238 -12.28 -0.75 6.37
C ARG A 238 -13.14 -1.99 6.12
N GLY A 239 -12.91 -2.69 4.98
CA GLY A 239 -13.80 -3.73 4.48
C GLY A 239 -15.04 -3.20 3.75
N LYS A 240 -15.13 -1.88 3.47
CA LYS A 240 -16.23 -1.32 2.66
C LYS A 240 -16.06 -1.73 1.20
N ILE A 241 -17.15 -2.21 0.60
CA ILE A 241 -17.22 -2.59 -0.81
C ILE A 241 -17.67 -1.39 -1.64
N TRP A 242 -16.90 -1.04 -2.66
CA TRP A 242 -17.20 -0.03 -3.67
C TRP A 242 -17.57 -0.74 -4.97
N THR A 243 -18.86 -0.74 -5.33
CA THR A 243 -19.33 -1.45 -6.52
C THR A 243 -19.48 -0.51 -7.71
N PRO A 244 -19.46 -1.03 -8.96
CA PRO A 244 -19.68 -0.23 -10.16
C PRO A 244 -20.97 0.59 -10.16
N TRP A 245 -22.00 0.08 -9.48
CA TRP A 245 -23.34 0.71 -9.48
C TRP A 245 -23.64 1.58 -8.27
N SER A 246 -23.03 1.32 -7.09
CA SER A 246 -23.32 2.03 -5.84
C SER A 246 -22.21 2.96 -5.35
N ALA A 247 -21.02 2.92 -5.94
CA ALA A 247 -19.93 3.78 -5.52
C ALA A 247 -20.26 5.27 -5.75
N SER A 248 -20.07 6.09 -4.71
CA SER A 248 -19.98 7.54 -4.81
C SER A 248 -18.53 7.92 -5.13
N VAL A 249 -18.33 8.68 -6.19
CA VAL A 249 -16.99 9.13 -6.61
C VAL A 249 -16.41 10.10 -5.59
N ASP A 250 -17.23 10.99 -5.04
CA ASP A 250 -16.82 11.98 -4.04
C ASP A 250 -16.39 11.30 -2.73
N GLU A 251 -17.15 10.29 -2.27
CA GLU A 251 -16.77 9.50 -1.09
C GLU A 251 -15.50 8.68 -1.32
N LEU A 252 -15.32 8.16 -2.54
CA LEU A 252 -14.13 7.40 -2.91
C LEU A 252 -12.88 8.27 -2.90
N TYR A 253 -13.00 9.48 -3.43
CA TYR A 253 -11.97 10.51 -3.40
C TYR A 253 -11.63 10.90 -1.96
N ASP A 254 -12.65 11.26 -1.16
CA ASP A 254 -12.45 11.67 0.24
C ASP A 254 -11.80 10.54 1.07
N TYR A 255 -12.28 9.31 0.94
CA TYR A 255 -11.64 8.17 1.60
C TYR A 255 -10.16 8.03 1.22
N THR A 256 -9.86 8.13 -0.06
CA THR A 256 -8.52 7.89 -0.61
C THR A 256 -7.49 8.91 -0.08
N LEU A 257 -7.88 10.16 0.05
CA LEU A 257 -6.97 11.24 0.46
C LEU A 257 -7.02 11.55 1.97
N ASN A 258 -7.98 11.00 2.70
CA ASN A 258 -8.18 11.26 4.12
C ASN A 258 -8.09 9.97 4.95
N ASP A 259 -9.19 9.24 5.09
CA ASP A 259 -9.29 8.08 6.00
C ASP A 259 -8.22 7.03 5.72
N GLN A 260 -7.93 6.80 4.44
CA GLN A 260 -6.91 5.84 4.01
C GLN A 260 -5.52 6.22 4.53
N VAL A 261 -5.21 7.51 4.64
CA VAL A 261 -3.89 8.00 5.08
C VAL A 261 -3.80 8.10 6.59
N THR A 262 -4.90 8.50 7.26
CA THR A 262 -4.89 8.99 8.65
C THR A 262 -5.57 8.07 9.66
N LYS A 263 -6.26 7.01 9.20
CA LYS A 263 -6.96 6.05 10.08
C LYS A 263 -6.43 4.64 9.90
N THR A 264 -6.51 3.85 10.96
CA THR A 264 -6.12 2.44 10.95
C THR A 264 -6.62 1.70 9.71
N TYR A 265 -5.71 1.04 9.03
CA TYR A 265 -6.00 0.23 7.84
C TYR A 265 -6.20 -1.23 8.22
N ASP A 266 -7.41 -1.75 8.14
CA ASP A 266 -7.68 -3.16 8.43
C ASP A 266 -7.61 -4.00 7.14
N PHE A 267 -6.38 -4.33 6.74
CA PHE A 267 -6.15 -5.19 5.58
C PHE A 267 -6.67 -6.61 5.80
N SER A 268 -6.69 -7.10 7.03
CA SER A 268 -7.23 -8.42 7.35
C SER A 268 -8.73 -8.49 7.02
N SER A 269 -9.49 -7.48 7.44
CA SER A 269 -10.92 -7.36 7.10
C SER A 269 -11.13 -7.16 5.61
N SER A 270 -10.30 -6.36 4.95
CA SER A 270 -10.35 -6.14 3.50
C SER A 270 -10.26 -7.46 2.72
N VAL A 271 -9.25 -8.27 3.03
CA VAL A 271 -9.07 -9.59 2.38
C VAL A 271 -10.22 -10.55 2.73
N MET A 272 -10.63 -10.59 4.01
CA MET A 272 -11.75 -11.46 4.43
C MET A 272 -13.05 -11.14 3.71
N VAL A 273 -13.38 -9.85 3.58
CA VAL A 273 -14.58 -9.40 2.85
C VAL A 273 -14.46 -9.78 1.37
N ALA A 274 -13.30 -9.48 0.75
CA ALA A 274 -13.09 -9.81 -0.66
C ALA A 274 -13.24 -11.31 -0.96
N LEU A 275 -12.76 -12.18 -0.07
CA LEU A 275 -12.86 -13.65 -0.24
C LEU A 275 -14.22 -14.24 0.13
N LYS A 276 -15.00 -13.58 1.00
CA LYS A 276 -16.32 -14.08 1.42
C LYS A 276 -17.44 -13.65 0.47
N GLU A 277 -17.37 -12.42 -0.03
CA GLU A 277 -18.45 -11.83 -0.83
C GLU A 277 -18.30 -12.10 -2.33
N PHE A 278 -17.10 -12.47 -2.78
CA PHE A 278 -16.76 -12.64 -4.20
C PHE A 278 -16.10 -13.99 -4.50
#